data_644194cb7741713e5dd42a4e19353def
#
_entry.id   644194cb7741713e5dd42a4e19353def
#
_cell.length_a   1.000
_cell.length_b   1.000
_cell.length_c   1.000
_cell.angle_alpha   90.00
_cell.angle_beta   90.00
_cell.angle_gamma   90.00
#
_symmetry.space_group_name_H-M   'P 1'
#
loop_
_entity.id
_entity.type
_entity.pdbx_description
1 polymer ?
#
loop_
_entity_poly.entity_id
_entity_poly.type
_entity_poly.pdbx_seq_one_letter_code
_entity_poly.pdbx_strand_id
1 'polypeptide(L)'
;AQYKDAFEKRHGARLGFMSFFVKAATEALKRYPAVNASIDGDDIVYHGYYDIGVAVSSDRGLVVPVLRDTDRMNYAEVESGIGAYAAKAREGKLAIEDMTGGTFTITNGGTFGSLLSTPILNTPQTAILGMHKIQERPMAVNGQVEILPMMYLALSYDHRLIDGKEAVGFLVTIKELLEEPAKLILDL
;
A
#
# COMPACT_ATOMS: atom_id res chain seq x y z
N ALA A 1 -6.58 13.51 11.44
CA ALA A 1 -6.78 13.54 12.91
C ALA A 1 -8.22 13.87 13.29
N GLN A 2 -8.84 14.87 12.65
CA GLN A 2 -10.14 15.44 13.04
C GLN A 2 -11.31 14.42 13.10
N TYR A 3 -11.30 13.38 12.27
CA TYR A 3 -12.44 12.44 12.15
C TYR A 3 -12.18 11.06 12.76
N LYS A 4 -11.02 10.83 13.41
CA LYS A 4 -10.65 9.50 13.92
C LYS A 4 -11.67 8.91 14.87
N ASP A 5 -12.07 9.69 15.87
CA ASP A 5 -12.99 9.22 16.92
C ASP A 5 -14.41 8.98 16.37
N ALA A 6 -14.87 9.86 15.47
CA ALA A 6 -16.17 9.68 14.80
C ALA A 6 -16.18 8.45 13.89
N PHE A 7 -15.06 8.19 13.20
CA PHE A 7 -14.89 7.03 12.34
C PHE A 7 -14.90 5.74 13.17
N GLU A 8 -14.10 5.68 14.24
CA GLU A 8 -14.03 4.52 15.14
C GLU A 8 -15.38 4.23 15.78
N LYS A 9 -16.09 5.27 16.26
CA LYS A 9 -17.44 5.14 16.82
C LYS A 9 -18.46 4.60 15.81
N ARG A 10 -18.36 5.00 14.55
CA ARG A 10 -19.29 4.58 13.50
C ARG A 10 -19.00 3.19 12.96
N HIS A 11 -17.72 2.85 12.77
CA HIS A 11 -17.30 1.67 12.02
C HIS A 11 -16.69 0.56 12.89
N GLY A 12 -16.44 0.82 14.19
CA GLY A 12 -15.77 -0.13 15.08
C GLY A 12 -14.31 -0.41 14.71
N ALA A 13 -13.75 0.33 13.76
CA ALA A 13 -12.38 0.20 13.29
C ALA A 13 -11.64 1.53 13.42
N ARG A 14 -10.40 1.48 13.88
CA ARG A 14 -9.57 2.67 14.05
C ARG A 14 -9.03 3.13 12.69
N LEU A 15 -9.27 4.38 12.32
CA LEU A 15 -8.75 4.95 11.07
C LEU A 15 -7.22 5.09 11.15
N GLY A 16 -6.52 4.28 10.36
CA GLY A 16 -5.07 4.32 10.20
C GLY A 16 -4.63 4.87 8.84
N PHE A 17 -3.33 4.95 8.63
CA PHE A 17 -2.77 5.38 7.34
C PHE A 17 -2.88 4.29 6.26
N MET A 18 -2.92 3.00 6.66
CA MET A 18 -2.86 1.89 5.72
C MET A 18 -4.03 1.87 4.74
N SER A 19 -5.24 2.20 5.20
CA SER A 19 -6.39 2.27 4.30
C SER A 19 -6.24 3.31 3.19
N PHE A 20 -5.62 4.45 3.49
CA PHE A 20 -5.31 5.46 2.46
C PHE A 20 -4.28 4.96 1.45
N PHE A 21 -3.23 4.28 1.92
CA PHE A 21 -2.22 3.71 1.04
C PHE A 21 -2.79 2.59 0.16
N VAL A 22 -3.60 1.69 0.73
CA VAL A 22 -4.25 0.62 -0.03
C VAL A 22 -5.18 1.21 -1.10
N LYS A 23 -6.01 2.20 -0.75
CA LYS A 23 -6.92 2.84 -1.72
C LYS A 23 -6.16 3.61 -2.80
N ALA A 24 -5.13 4.38 -2.43
CA ALA A 24 -4.30 5.10 -3.39
C ALA A 24 -3.54 4.14 -4.33
N ALA A 25 -3.00 3.04 -3.79
CA ALA A 25 -2.34 2.02 -4.59
C ALA A 25 -3.33 1.34 -5.55
N THR A 26 -4.53 1.00 -5.07
CA THR A 26 -5.58 0.40 -5.91
C THR A 26 -5.94 1.30 -7.10
N GLU A 27 -6.14 2.60 -6.88
CA GLU A 27 -6.42 3.54 -7.98
C GLU A 27 -5.21 3.72 -8.92
N ALA A 28 -4.00 3.73 -8.38
CA ALA A 28 -2.79 3.78 -9.20
C ALA A 28 -2.64 2.49 -10.06
N LEU A 29 -2.96 1.30 -9.51
CA LEU A 29 -2.92 0.04 -10.25
C LEU A 29 -3.92 0.01 -11.42
N LYS A 30 -5.09 0.65 -11.29
CA LYS A 30 -6.05 0.81 -12.39
C LYS A 30 -5.49 1.66 -13.53
N ARG A 31 -4.70 2.69 -13.21
CA ARG A 31 -4.10 3.61 -14.19
C ARG A 31 -2.83 3.03 -14.84
N TYR A 32 -2.13 2.15 -14.13
CA TYR A 32 -0.87 1.52 -14.57
C TYR A 32 -1.00 -0.01 -14.55
N PRO A 33 -1.75 -0.62 -15.50
CA PRO A 33 -2.05 -2.04 -15.46
C PRO A 33 -0.81 -2.94 -15.54
N ALA A 34 0.30 -2.48 -16.11
CA ALA A 34 1.56 -3.22 -16.12
C ALA A 34 2.11 -3.47 -14.69
N VAL A 35 1.82 -2.56 -13.73
CA VAL A 35 2.20 -2.72 -12.33
C VAL A 35 1.33 -3.79 -11.64
N ASN A 36 0.13 -4.06 -12.16
CA ASN A 36 -0.80 -5.10 -11.67
C ASN A 36 -0.75 -6.35 -12.57
N ALA A 37 0.41 -6.69 -13.11
CA ALA A 37 0.60 -7.83 -13.99
C ALA A 37 1.68 -8.76 -13.44
N SER A 38 1.79 -9.94 -14.01
CA SER A 38 2.85 -10.93 -13.73
C SER A 38 3.40 -11.51 -15.02
N ILE A 39 4.57 -12.15 -14.92
CA ILE A 39 5.18 -12.88 -16.03
C ILE A 39 4.95 -14.37 -15.76
N ASP A 40 4.38 -15.09 -16.72
CA ASP A 40 4.20 -16.53 -16.70
C ASP A 40 4.81 -17.12 -17.99
N GLY A 41 5.98 -17.72 -17.84
CA GLY A 41 6.78 -18.17 -18.99
C GLY A 41 7.13 -17.01 -19.92
N ASP A 42 6.63 -17.06 -21.15
CA ASP A 42 6.81 -16.04 -22.20
C ASP A 42 5.64 -15.04 -22.28
N ASP A 43 4.62 -15.21 -21.41
CA ASP A 43 3.42 -14.40 -21.44
C ASP A 43 3.39 -13.35 -20.32
N ILE A 44 2.74 -12.21 -20.60
CA ILE A 44 2.38 -11.20 -19.62
C ILE A 44 0.92 -11.41 -19.25
N VAL A 45 0.67 -11.67 -17.95
CA VAL A 45 -0.67 -11.88 -17.42
C VAL A 45 -1.14 -10.62 -16.72
N TYR A 46 -2.09 -9.90 -17.31
CA TYR A 46 -2.75 -8.76 -16.67
C TYR A 46 -3.88 -9.23 -15.77
N HIS A 47 -3.85 -8.80 -14.50
CA HIS A 47 -4.88 -9.17 -13.52
C HIS A 47 -6.06 -8.20 -13.58
N GLY A 48 -7.28 -8.71 -13.73
CA GLY A 48 -8.54 -7.94 -13.72
C GLY A 48 -9.11 -7.72 -12.32
N TYR A 49 -8.30 -7.90 -11.26
CA TYR A 49 -8.66 -7.74 -9.86
C TYR A 49 -7.48 -7.13 -9.09
N TYR A 50 -7.74 -6.61 -7.90
CA TYR A 50 -6.77 -5.85 -7.11
C TYR A 50 -6.66 -6.44 -5.71
N ASP A 51 -5.79 -7.44 -5.57
CA ASP A 51 -5.52 -8.17 -4.33
C ASP A 51 -4.19 -7.70 -3.75
N ILE A 52 -4.26 -6.89 -2.69
CA ILE A 52 -3.08 -6.23 -2.13
C ILE A 52 -2.58 -6.97 -0.90
N GLY A 53 -1.35 -7.50 -0.99
CA GLY A 53 -0.60 -8.00 0.15
C GLY A 53 -0.18 -6.85 1.06
N VAL A 54 -0.42 -6.98 2.36
CA VAL A 54 0.03 -6.02 3.36
C VAL A 54 0.96 -6.72 4.35
N ALA A 55 2.22 -6.30 4.38
CA ALA A 55 3.19 -6.89 5.28
C ALA A 55 2.85 -6.59 6.74
N VAL A 56 2.67 -7.62 7.54
CA VAL A 56 2.44 -7.55 8.97
C VAL A 56 3.53 -8.30 9.74
N SER A 57 3.96 -7.73 10.85
CA SER A 57 4.97 -8.33 11.73
C SER A 57 4.31 -9.13 12.83
N SER A 58 4.89 -10.29 13.15
CA SER A 58 4.54 -11.12 14.29
C SER A 58 5.78 -11.60 15.01
N ASP A 59 5.64 -12.20 16.19
CA ASP A 59 6.75 -12.81 16.95
C ASP A 59 7.45 -13.94 16.17
N ARG A 60 6.78 -14.49 15.14
CA ARG A 60 7.30 -15.54 14.27
C ARG A 60 7.96 -15.02 13.00
N GLY A 61 7.98 -13.70 12.79
CA GLY A 61 8.53 -13.04 11.61
C GLY A 61 7.52 -12.23 10.82
N LEU A 62 7.95 -11.80 9.63
CA LEU A 62 7.13 -11.02 8.70
C LEU A 62 6.31 -11.95 7.81
N VAL A 63 5.02 -11.67 7.72
CA VAL A 63 4.09 -12.37 6.81
C VAL A 63 3.33 -11.34 5.96
N VAL A 64 2.84 -11.77 4.80
CA VAL A 64 2.17 -10.86 3.85
C VAL A 64 0.77 -11.41 3.50
N PRO A 65 -0.21 -11.27 4.41
CA PRO A 65 -1.58 -11.60 4.09
C PRO A 65 -2.15 -10.66 3.01
N VAL A 66 -3.13 -11.15 2.26
CA VAL A 66 -3.67 -10.50 1.07
C VAL A 66 -5.10 -10.02 1.32
N LEU A 67 -5.31 -8.71 1.20
CA LEU A 67 -6.64 -8.11 1.12
C LEU A 67 -7.20 -8.33 -0.29
N ARG A 68 -8.38 -8.95 -0.37
CA ARG A 68 -9.02 -9.27 -1.65
C ARG A 68 -9.91 -8.15 -2.14
N ASP A 69 -9.97 -7.96 -3.46
CA ASP A 69 -10.87 -7.01 -4.12
C ASP A 69 -10.85 -5.61 -3.49
N THR A 70 -9.64 -5.05 -3.30
CA THR A 70 -9.45 -3.78 -2.58
C THR A 70 -10.11 -2.58 -3.26
N ASP A 71 -10.44 -2.68 -4.54
CA ASP A 71 -11.24 -1.72 -5.29
C ASP A 71 -12.67 -1.59 -4.77
N ARG A 72 -13.23 -2.68 -4.21
CA ARG A 72 -14.58 -2.75 -3.63
C ARG A 72 -14.61 -2.43 -2.14
N MET A 73 -13.49 -2.52 -1.45
CA MET A 73 -13.39 -2.26 -0.02
C MET A 73 -13.49 -0.76 0.29
N ASN A 74 -14.23 -0.40 1.34
CA ASN A 74 -14.15 0.92 1.94
C ASN A 74 -13.00 1.01 2.96
N TYR A 75 -12.72 2.22 3.50
CA TYR A 75 -11.62 2.43 4.44
C TYR A 75 -11.73 1.60 5.71
N ALA A 76 -12.94 1.42 6.24
CA ALA A 76 -13.17 0.64 7.46
C ALA A 76 -12.93 -0.86 7.22
N GLU A 77 -13.34 -1.37 6.07
CA GLU A 77 -13.11 -2.76 5.67
C GLU A 77 -11.61 -3.05 5.50
N VAL A 78 -10.85 -2.13 4.91
CA VAL A 78 -9.39 -2.26 4.80
C VAL A 78 -8.74 -2.29 6.18
N GLU A 79 -9.06 -1.34 7.08
CA GLU A 79 -8.46 -1.31 8.42
C GLU A 79 -8.84 -2.54 9.25
N SER A 80 -10.11 -2.96 9.19
CA SER A 80 -10.59 -4.17 9.88
C SER A 80 -9.93 -5.44 9.33
N GLY A 81 -9.78 -5.54 8.01
CA GLY A 81 -9.12 -6.67 7.36
C GLY A 81 -7.65 -6.79 7.79
N ILE A 82 -6.91 -5.68 7.79
CA ILE A 82 -5.52 -5.64 8.26
C ILE A 82 -5.45 -6.04 9.74
N GLY A 83 -6.35 -5.50 10.57
CA GLY A 83 -6.43 -5.83 12.00
C GLY A 83 -6.70 -7.32 12.24
N ALA A 84 -7.61 -7.92 11.47
CA ALA A 84 -7.93 -9.34 11.56
C ALA A 84 -6.73 -10.21 11.14
N TYR A 85 -6.03 -9.86 10.07
CA TYR A 85 -4.82 -10.58 9.65
C TYR A 85 -3.67 -10.42 10.65
N ALA A 86 -3.50 -9.24 11.24
CA ALA A 86 -2.50 -9.03 12.29
C ALA A 86 -2.79 -9.89 13.55
N ALA A 87 -4.07 -10.06 13.91
CA ALA A 87 -4.47 -10.95 14.99
C ALA A 87 -4.19 -12.42 14.65
N LYS A 88 -4.61 -12.89 13.47
CA LYS A 88 -4.30 -14.25 12.98
C LYS A 88 -2.79 -14.53 12.94
N ALA A 89 -1.99 -13.54 12.51
CA ALA A 89 -0.53 -13.66 12.44
C ALA A 89 0.08 -13.88 13.83
N ARG A 90 -0.33 -13.09 14.83
CA ARG A 90 0.13 -13.26 16.24
C ARG A 90 -0.27 -14.60 16.81
N GLU A 91 -1.46 -15.09 16.49
CA GLU A 91 -1.95 -16.39 16.95
C GLU A 91 -1.37 -17.57 16.16
N GLY A 92 -0.64 -17.32 15.08
CA GLY A 92 -0.12 -18.35 14.17
C GLY A 92 -1.19 -19.12 13.41
N LYS A 93 -2.31 -18.46 13.12
CA LYS A 93 -3.52 -19.03 12.48
C LYS A 93 -3.70 -18.56 11.02
N LEU A 94 -2.71 -17.91 10.43
CA LEU A 94 -2.75 -17.59 9.00
C LEU A 94 -2.68 -18.88 8.19
N ALA A 95 -3.62 -19.06 7.29
CA ALA A 95 -3.63 -20.15 6.32
C ALA A 95 -2.78 -19.76 5.09
N ILE A 96 -2.37 -20.73 4.28
CA ILE A 96 -1.63 -20.47 3.05
C ILE A 96 -2.47 -19.63 2.09
N GLU A 97 -3.77 -19.89 2.05
CA GLU A 97 -4.74 -19.15 1.22
C GLU A 97 -4.84 -17.67 1.61
N ASP A 98 -4.60 -17.33 2.87
CA ASP A 98 -4.56 -15.93 3.33
C ASP A 98 -3.36 -15.15 2.73
N MET A 99 -2.31 -15.84 2.25
CA MET A 99 -1.03 -15.27 1.84
C MET A 99 -0.70 -15.45 0.34
N THR A 100 -1.58 -16.11 -0.43
CA THR A 100 -1.34 -16.42 -1.86
C THR A 100 -2.23 -15.59 -2.77
N GLY A 101 -1.85 -15.45 -4.04
CA GLY A 101 -2.70 -14.84 -5.08
C GLY A 101 -2.78 -13.31 -5.06
N GLY A 102 -1.97 -12.63 -4.24
CA GLY A 102 -1.88 -11.17 -4.28
C GLY A 102 -1.25 -10.66 -5.58
N THR A 103 -1.70 -9.49 -6.04
CA THR A 103 -1.20 -8.88 -7.29
C THR A 103 -0.19 -7.76 -7.05
N PHE A 104 -0.16 -7.19 -5.84
CA PHE A 104 0.74 -6.13 -5.43
C PHE A 104 0.99 -6.22 -3.93
N THR A 105 2.11 -5.69 -3.44
CA THR A 105 2.43 -5.71 -2.00
C THR A 105 2.76 -4.31 -1.48
N ILE A 106 2.29 -4.01 -0.26
CA ILE A 106 2.67 -2.82 0.51
C ILE A 106 3.37 -3.27 1.79
N THR A 107 4.56 -2.74 2.03
CA THR A 107 5.34 -2.99 3.26
C THR A 107 5.67 -1.69 3.98
N ASN A 108 5.65 -1.69 5.31
CA ASN A 108 5.92 -0.51 6.13
C ASN A 108 7.12 -0.75 7.05
N GLY A 109 8.31 -0.36 6.58
CA GLY A 109 9.53 -0.35 7.39
C GLY A 109 9.61 0.82 8.39
N GLY A 110 8.76 1.82 8.24
CA GLY A 110 8.74 3.01 9.10
C GLY A 110 8.36 2.71 10.55
N THR A 111 7.59 1.64 10.79
CA THR A 111 7.25 1.16 12.14
C THR A 111 8.49 0.71 12.92
N PHE A 112 9.55 0.32 12.22
CA PHE A 112 10.86 -0.05 12.79
C PHE A 112 11.88 1.10 12.71
N GLY A 113 11.47 2.28 12.24
CA GLY A 113 12.31 3.46 12.16
C GLY A 113 13.09 3.61 10.84
N SER A 114 12.87 2.75 9.83
CA SER A 114 13.53 2.86 8.53
C SER A 114 13.22 4.19 7.85
N LEU A 115 14.27 4.93 7.49
CA LEU A 115 14.15 6.18 6.74
C LEU A 115 13.90 5.94 5.25
N LEU A 116 14.64 4.99 4.68
CA LEU A 116 14.58 4.57 3.28
C LEU A 116 15.15 3.16 3.17
N SER A 117 14.49 2.32 2.39
CA SER A 117 14.93 0.96 2.06
C SER A 117 14.52 0.61 0.64
N THR A 118 15.08 -0.47 0.13
CA THR A 118 14.67 -1.09 -1.15
C THR A 118 13.88 -2.35 -0.82
N PRO A 119 12.54 -2.36 -0.94
CA PRO A 119 11.76 -3.56 -0.66
C PRO A 119 12.05 -4.66 -1.68
N ILE A 120 11.94 -5.93 -1.27
CA ILE A 120 12.17 -7.09 -2.12
C ILE A 120 10.85 -7.51 -2.73
N LEU A 121 10.84 -7.80 -4.05
CA LEU A 121 9.66 -8.27 -4.77
C LEU A 121 9.14 -9.58 -4.17
N ASN A 122 7.82 -9.66 -4.03
CA ASN A 122 7.10 -10.87 -3.63
C ASN A 122 6.61 -11.60 -4.89
N THR A 123 7.49 -12.39 -5.50
CA THR A 123 7.19 -13.10 -6.76
C THR A 123 5.96 -14.00 -6.62
N PRO A 124 5.09 -14.12 -7.65
CA PRO A 124 5.24 -13.64 -9.04
C PRO A 124 4.82 -12.19 -9.26
N GLN A 125 4.52 -11.40 -8.23
CA GLN A 125 4.22 -9.98 -8.33
C GLN A 125 5.40 -9.22 -8.94
N THR A 126 5.12 -8.20 -9.73
CA THR A 126 6.14 -7.42 -10.44
C THR A 126 6.46 -6.09 -9.78
N ALA A 127 5.76 -5.72 -8.71
CA ALA A 127 6.06 -4.51 -7.97
C ALA A 127 5.69 -4.61 -6.48
N ILE A 128 6.37 -3.80 -5.66
CA ILE A 128 6.15 -3.66 -4.23
C ILE A 128 6.40 -2.21 -3.79
N LEU A 129 5.48 -1.67 -2.99
CA LEU A 129 5.59 -0.34 -2.38
C LEU A 129 6.17 -0.45 -0.97
N GLY A 130 7.27 0.26 -0.72
CA GLY A 130 7.86 0.45 0.60
C GLY A 130 7.47 1.78 1.20
N MET A 131 6.87 1.75 2.39
CA MET A 131 6.60 2.91 3.24
C MET A 131 7.69 3.01 4.30
N HIS A 132 7.96 4.24 4.75
CA HIS A 132 9.04 4.53 5.68
C HIS A 132 8.58 5.44 6.82
N LYS A 133 9.53 5.82 7.67
CA LYS A 133 9.28 6.66 8.83
C LYS A 133 8.73 8.04 8.44
N ILE A 134 7.66 8.46 9.10
CA ILE A 134 7.18 9.83 9.02
C ILE A 134 8.09 10.72 9.90
N GLN A 135 8.59 11.79 9.32
CA GLN A 135 9.41 12.78 10.01
C GLN A 135 8.93 14.20 9.66
N GLU A 136 8.97 15.08 10.64
CA GLU A 136 8.81 16.51 10.39
C GLU A 136 10.05 17.04 9.67
N ARG A 137 9.84 17.69 8.51
CA ARG A 137 10.91 18.23 7.68
C ARG A 137 10.56 19.65 7.20
N PRO A 138 11.57 20.55 7.10
CA PRO A 138 11.38 21.84 6.46
C PRO A 138 11.20 21.64 4.95
N MET A 139 10.08 22.12 4.43
CA MET A 139 9.72 22.05 3.02
C MET A 139 9.44 23.44 2.48
N ALA A 140 9.80 23.68 1.22
CA ALA A 140 9.43 24.91 0.53
C ALA A 140 8.00 24.80 0.00
N VAL A 141 7.08 25.61 0.55
CA VAL A 141 5.68 25.67 0.16
C VAL A 141 5.34 27.11 -0.20
N ASN A 142 4.95 27.36 -1.45
CA ASN A 142 4.61 28.71 -1.95
C ASN A 142 5.69 29.77 -1.65
N GLY A 143 6.96 29.37 -1.71
CA GLY A 143 8.11 30.26 -1.47
C GLY A 143 8.43 30.50 0.02
N GLN A 144 7.76 29.82 0.94
CA GLN A 144 8.03 29.87 2.37
C GLN A 144 8.48 28.50 2.88
N VAL A 145 9.20 28.48 4.01
CA VAL A 145 9.61 27.25 4.67
C VAL A 145 8.53 26.85 5.67
N GLU A 146 7.93 25.67 5.46
CA GLU A 146 6.96 25.08 6.37
C GLU A 146 7.49 23.76 6.92
N ILE A 147 7.16 23.43 8.17
CA ILE A 147 7.46 22.13 8.77
C ILE A 147 6.29 21.19 8.48
N LEU A 148 6.55 20.14 7.69
CA LEU A 148 5.53 19.18 7.26
C LEU A 148 5.93 17.75 7.63
N PRO A 149 4.94 16.89 7.95
CA PRO A 149 5.18 15.46 8.11
C PRO A 149 5.45 14.83 6.74
N MET A 150 6.68 14.34 6.54
CA MET A 150 7.16 13.78 5.28
C MET A 150 7.49 12.29 5.44
N MET A 151 7.24 11.51 4.38
CA MET A 151 7.61 10.10 4.29
C MET A 151 8.25 9.83 2.93
N TYR A 152 9.33 9.06 2.90
CA TYR A 152 9.81 8.48 1.65
C TYR A 152 8.97 7.26 1.26
N LEU A 153 8.67 7.17 -0.03
CA LEU A 153 8.08 6.00 -0.68
C LEU A 153 9.12 5.42 -1.64
N ALA A 154 9.26 4.10 -1.63
CA ALA A 154 10.11 3.38 -2.56
C ALA A 154 9.29 2.34 -3.32
N LEU A 155 9.52 2.21 -4.62
CA LEU A 155 8.93 1.17 -5.45
C LEU A 155 10.07 0.30 -5.99
N SER A 156 10.05 -0.99 -5.66
CA SER A 156 10.84 -1.99 -6.39
C SER A 156 9.95 -2.63 -7.44
N TYR A 157 10.46 -2.84 -8.63
CA TYR A 157 9.68 -3.38 -9.74
C TYR A 157 10.53 -4.22 -10.70
N ASP A 158 9.87 -5.11 -11.42
CA ASP A 158 10.49 -5.91 -12.48
C ASP A 158 10.62 -5.09 -13.76
N HIS A 159 11.83 -4.67 -14.06
CA HIS A 159 12.11 -3.81 -15.22
C HIS A 159 11.96 -4.53 -16.57
N ARG A 160 11.71 -5.82 -16.58
CA ARG A 160 11.35 -6.55 -17.80
C ARG A 160 9.93 -6.18 -18.27
N LEU A 161 9.05 -5.80 -17.34
CA LEU A 161 7.65 -5.48 -17.61
C LEU A 161 7.32 -3.99 -17.41
N ILE A 162 7.86 -3.36 -16.38
CA ILE A 162 7.56 -1.99 -16.00
C ILE A 162 8.75 -1.11 -16.35
N ASP A 163 8.54 -0.06 -17.13
CA ASP A 163 9.58 0.91 -17.44
C ASP A 163 9.67 2.03 -16.37
N GLY A 164 10.73 2.85 -16.45
CA GLY A 164 10.96 3.92 -15.47
C GLY A 164 9.88 5.01 -15.50
N LYS A 165 9.25 5.27 -16.64
CA LYS A 165 8.17 6.25 -16.79
C LYS A 165 6.91 5.77 -16.08
N GLU A 166 6.54 4.51 -16.28
CA GLU A 166 5.39 3.89 -15.61
C GLU A 166 5.61 3.80 -14.09
N ALA A 167 6.80 3.36 -13.64
CA ALA A 167 7.14 3.24 -12.23
C ALA A 167 7.06 4.59 -11.50
N VAL A 168 7.63 5.64 -12.10
CA VAL A 168 7.57 7.00 -11.52
C VAL A 168 6.15 7.56 -11.59
N GLY A 169 5.43 7.38 -12.70
CA GLY A 169 4.04 7.80 -12.83
C GLY A 169 3.13 7.15 -11.80
N PHE A 170 3.31 5.86 -11.53
CA PHE A 170 2.61 5.12 -10.48
C PHE A 170 2.86 5.73 -9.08
N LEU A 171 4.13 5.99 -8.73
CA LEU A 171 4.48 6.62 -7.45
C LEU A 171 3.93 8.05 -7.31
N VAL A 172 4.00 8.84 -8.38
CA VAL A 172 3.45 10.22 -8.41
C VAL A 172 1.94 10.18 -8.19
N THR A 173 1.24 9.25 -8.83
CA THR A 173 -0.21 9.07 -8.64
C THR A 173 -0.53 8.73 -7.17
N ILE A 174 0.18 7.79 -6.56
CA ILE A 174 0.00 7.48 -5.13
C ILE A 174 0.24 8.72 -4.26
N LYS A 175 1.35 9.45 -4.51
CA LYS A 175 1.68 10.68 -3.78
C LYS A 175 0.54 11.71 -3.86
N GLU A 176 0.05 11.99 -5.06
CA GLU A 176 -1.01 12.99 -5.27
C GLU A 176 -2.32 12.60 -4.58
N LEU A 177 -2.71 11.33 -4.64
CA LEU A 177 -3.91 10.83 -3.97
C LEU A 177 -3.78 10.85 -2.44
N LEU A 178 -2.57 10.69 -1.89
CA LEU A 178 -2.32 10.79 -0.45
C LEU A 178 -2.25 12.23 0.04
N GLU A 179 -1.68 13.14 -0.75
CA GLU A 179 -1.59 14.57 -0.43
C GLU A 179 -2.95 15.27 -0.57
N GLU A 180 -3.80 14.81 -1.52
CA GLU A 180 -5.15 15.30 -1.75
C GLU A 180 -6.19 14.16 -1.72
N PRO A 181 -6.53 13.62 -0.53
CA PRO A 181 -7.44 12.47 -0.43
C PRO A 181 -8.84 12.71 -0.99
N ALA A 182 -9.23 13.97 -1.20
CA ALA A 182 -10.50 14.30 -1.86
C ALA A 182 -10.56 13.75 -3.30
N LYS A 183 -9.43 13.62 -3.98
CA LYS A 183 -9.34 13.02 -5.33
C LYS A 183 -9.79 11.56 -5.33
N LEU A 184 -9.52 10.79 -4.26
CA LEU A 184 -10.00 9.41 -4.11
C LEU A 184 -11.54 9.32 -3.98
N ILE A 185 -12.18 10.37 -3.46
CA ILE A 185 -13.64 10.41 -3.29
C ILE A 185 -14.31 10.86 -4.58
N LEU A 186 -13.65 11.74 -5.34
CA LEU A 186 -14.16 12.35 -6.56
C LEU A 186 -13.77 11.59 -7.85
N ASP A 187 -13.01 10.51 -7.71
CA ASP A 187 -12.52 9.71 -8.84
C ASP A 187 -11.74 10.56 -9.88
N LEU A 188 -10.78 11.40 -9.39
CA LEU A 188 -9.96 12.33 -10.16
C LEU A 188 -8.51 11.87 -10.31
#